data_236d20dc9f25dbd54831e926991a6cfa
#
_entry.id   236d20dc9f25dbd54831e926991a6cfa
#
_cell.length_a   1.000
_cell.length_b   1.000
_cell.length_c   1.000
_cell.angle_alpha   90.00
_cell.angle_beta   90.00
_cell.angle_gamma   90.00
#
_symmetry.space_group_name_H-M   'P 1'
#
loop_
_entity.id
_entity.type
_entity.pdbx_description
1 polymer ?
#
loop_
_entity_poly.entity_id
_entity_poly.type
_entity_poly.pdbx_seq_one_letter_code
_entity_poly.pdbx_strand_id
1 'polypeptide(L)'
;YADGAQDVFEGGWHLEDLPEDYVSQDGAVRLMAIGKIADAGEGCACAMGTLSKVLLEHLVLRENEVVIVDTEAGVEHFGRGVDRFADGILMVADPSYESIQLIGKISEMGKTFEKPVFVVLNKADAQQQMLMEETMENREAVIGALQPDPEILMEGLKGEKLTKSLPEIETIIDALQQKI
;
A
#
# COMPACT_ATOMS: atom_id res chain seq x y z
N TYR A 1 -17.39 -22.30 -2.53
CA TYR A 1 -16.00 -21.97 -2.91
C TYR A 1 -15.16 -21.42 -1.72
N ALA A 2 -15.77 -21.10 -0.56
CA ALA A 2 -15.06 -20.55 0.61
C ALA A 2 -14.59 -21.64 1.62
N ASP A 3 -15.23 -22.80 1.65
CA ASP A 3 -14.92 -23.84 2.64
C ASP A 3 -13.58 -24.57 2.40
N GLY A 4 -13.09 -24.61 1.17
CA GLY A 4 -11.83 -25.31 0.86
C GLY A 4 -10.56 -24.47 1.06
N ALA A 5 -10.67 -23.14 1.15
CA ALA A 5 -9.51 -22.28 1.34
C ALA A 5 -9.07 -22.19 2.81
N GLN A 6 -9.97 -22.42 3.76
CA GLN A 6 -9.65 -22.38 5.20
C GLN A 6 -8.76 -23.55 5.62
N ASP A 7 -8.98 -24.74 5.06
CA ASP A 7 -8.19 -25.93 5.41
C ASP A 7 -6.73 -25.89 4.91
N VAL A 8 -6.43 -25.06 3.92
CA VAL A 8 -5.07 -24.95 3.33
C VAL A 8 -4.14 -24.12 4.22
N PHE A 9 -4.69 -23.25 5.06
CA PHE A 9 -3.90 -22.30 5.88
C PHE A 9 -4.02 -22.57 7.39
N GLU A 10 -4.50 -23.75 7.80
CA GLU A 10 -4.47 -24.17 9.21
C GLU A 10 -3.02 -24.19 9.74
N GLY A 11 -2.68 -23.20 10.56
CA GLY A 11 -1.34 -23.08 11.19
C GLY A 11 -0.52 -21.88 10.73
N GLY A 12 -1.04 -21.07 9.82
CA GLY A 12 -0.32 -19.93 9.24
C GLY A 12 0.63 -20.34 8.12
N TRP A 13 1.14 -19.37 7.38
CA TRP A 13 2.12 -19.57 6.32
C TRP A 13 3.16 -18.46 6.35
N HIS A 14 4.37 -18.76 5.87
CA HIS A 14 5.46 -17.82 5.74
C HIS A 14 5.67 -17.43 4.28
N LEU A 15 6.36 -16.31 4.02
CA LEU A 15 6.65 -15.84 2.66
C LEU A 15 7.40 -16.88 1.80
N GLU A 16 8.15 -17.79 2.44
CA GLU A 16 8.85 -18.90 1.78
C GLU A 16 7.96 -20.08 1.39
N ASP A 17 6.77 -20.18 1.97
CA ASP A 17 5.81 -21.25 1.65
C ASP A 17 5.04 -20.97 0.34
N LEU A 18 5.17 -19.75 -0.18
CA LEU A 18 4.55 -19.39 -1.45
C LEU A 18 5.19 -20.13 -2.61
N PRO A 19 4.40 -20.78 -3.50
CA PRO A 19 4.93 -21.45 -4.67
C PRO A 19 5.69 -20.47 -5.58
N GLU A 20 6.86 -20.86 -6.04
CA GLU A 20 7.74 -20.04 -6.89
C GLU A 20 7.05 -19.53 -8.17
N ASP A 21 6.10 -20.28 -8.70
CA ASP A 21 5.33 -19.92 -9.91
C ASP A 21 4.45 -18.66 -9.71
N TYR A 22 4.15 -18.29 -8.47
CA TYR A 22 3.32 -17.12 -8.14
C TYR A 22 4.11 -15.93 -7.61
N VAL A 23 5.42 -16.09 -7.44
CA VAL A 23 6.29 -15.07 -6.83
C VAL A 23 7.41 -14.68 -7.78
N SER A 24 7.51 -13.39 -8.09
CA SER A 24 8.71 -12.82 -8.71
C SER A 24 9.66 -12.33 -7.62
N GLN A 25 10.95 -12.61 -7.75
CA GLN A 25 11.95 -12.23 -6.75
C GLN A 25 13.12 -11.46 -7.37
N ASP A 26 13.52 -10.35 -6.72
CA ASP A 26 14.74 -9.60 -7.01
C ASP A 26 15.47 -9.32 -5.69
N GLY A 27 16.52 -10.06 -5.41
CA GLY A 27 17.25 -9.99 -4.13
C GLY A 27 16.36 -10.36 -2.94
N ALA A 28 16.19 -9.44 -1.99
CA ALA A 28 15.34 -9.61 -0.81
C ALA A 28 13.87 -9.24 -1.06
N VAL A 29 13.55 -8.65 -2.20
CA VAL A 29 12.18 -8.24 -2.54
C VAL A 29 11.47 -9.36 -3.26
N ARG A 30 10.28 -9.70 -2.77
CA ARG A 30 9.36 -10.65 -3.41
C ARG A 30 8.08 -9.91 -3.79
N LEU A 31 7.58 -10.19 -4.99
CA LEU A 31 6.35 -9.63 -5.51
C LEU A 31 5.37 -10.75 -5.85
N MET A 32 4.17 -10.65 -5.31
CA MET A 32 3.03 -11.49 -5.68
C MET A 32 1.87 -10.59 -6.13
N ALA A 33 1.31 -10.88 -7.29
CA ALA A 33 0.13 -10.18 -7.79
C ALA A 33 -1.12 -11.04 -7.57
N ILE A 34 -2.12 -10.47 -6.90
CA ILE A 34 -3.41 -11.13 -6.67
C ILE A 34 -4.47 -10.45 -7.53
N GLY A 35 -5.04 -11.19 -8.46
CA GLY A 35 -6.14 -10.71 -9.27
C GLY A 35 -5.68 -9.92 -10.48
N LYS A 36 -5.66 -10.58 -11.62
CA LYS A 36 -5.54 -9.93 -12.91
C LYS A 36 -6.78 -10.32 -13.72
N ILE A 37 -7.57 -9.35 -14.11
CA ILE A 37 -8.61 -9.55 -15.12
C ILE A 37 -7.86 -9.61 -16.44
N ALA A 38 -7.75 -10.81 -17.03
CA ALA A 38 -7.07 -11.00 -18.30
C ALA A 38 -8.02 -10.78 -19.49
N ASP A 39 -9.30 -11.11 -19.32
CA ASP A 39 -10.30 -11.02 -20.38
C ASP A 39 -11.54 -10.21 -20.00
N ALA A 40 -12.12 -9.51 -20.97
CA ALA A 40 -13.38 -8.80 -20.80
C ALA A 40 -14.50 -9.80 -20.50
N GLY A 41 -15.05 -9.76 -19.29
CA GLY A 41 -16.13 -10.66 -18.86
C GLY A 41 -15.76 -11.68 -17.80
N GLU A 42 -14.53 -11.71 -17.32
CA GLU A 42 -14.03 -12.63 -16.26
C GLU A 42 -14.64 -12.41 -14.87
N GLY A 43 -15.70 -11.67 -14.74
CA GLY A 43 -16.44 -11.56 -13.49
C GLY A 43 -15.88 -10.58 -12.48
N CYS A 44 -16.46 -10.58 -11.30
CA CYS A 44 -16.20 -9.61 -10.25
C CYS A 44 -14.86 -9.88 -9.53
N ALA A 45 -14.08 -8.82 -9.28
CA ALA A 45 -12.88 -8.83 -8.44
C ALA A 45 -13.15 -9.26 -6.97
N CYS A 46 -14.39 -9.59 -6.62
CA CYS A 46 -14.78 -9.98 -5.26
C CYS A 46 -14.08 -11.24 -4.75
N ALA A 47 -13.89 -12.25 -5.62
CA ALA A 47 -13.18 -13.47 -5.25
C ALA A 47 -11.69 -13.21 -4.93
N MET A 48 -11.09 -12.27 -5.65
CA MET A 48 -9.69 -11.87 -5.44
C MET A 48 -9.49 -11.11 -4.13
N GLY A 49 -10.44 -10.25 -3.78
CA GLY A 49 -10.44 -9.58 -2.47
C GLY A 49 -10.55 -10.57 -1.31
N THR A 50 -11.34 -11.63 -1.46
CA THR A 50 -11.43 -12.71 -0.47
C THR A 50 -10.11 -13.48 -0.36
N LEU A 51 -9.46 -13.79 -1.47
CA LEU A 51 -8.16 -14.46 -1.47
C LEU A 51 -7.09 -13.61 -0.79
N SER A 52 -7.00 -12.33 -1.12
CA SER A 52 -6.07 -11.38 -0.47
C SER A 52 -6.28 -11.35 1.03
N LYS A 53 -7.54 -11.32 1.47
CA LYS A 53 -7.89 -11.33 2.89
C LYS A 53 -7.41 -12.60 3.56
N VAL A 54 -7.73 -13.78 3.02
CA VAL A 54 -7.32 -15.08 3.60
C VAL A 54 -5.80 -15.20 3.67
N LEU A 55 -5.09 -14.76 2.63
CA LEU A 55 -3.63 -14.76 2.61
C LEU A 55 -3.06 -13.88 3.73
N LEU A 56 -3.55 -12.66 3.89
CA LEU A 56 -3.05 -11.74 4.93
C LEU A 56 -3.44 -12.19 6.34
N GLU A 57 -4.63 -12.77 6.51
CA GLU A 57 -5.12 -13.27 7.79
C GLU A 57 -4.23 -14.37 8.40
N HIS A 58 -3.65 -15.21 7.55
CA HIS A 58 -2.84 -16.36 7.97
C HIS A 58 -1.34 -16.15 7.74
N LEU A 59 -0.93 -14.99 7.24
CA LEU A 59 0.47 -14.68 7.01
C LEU A 59 1.20 -14.46 8.34
N VAL A 60 2.28 -15.19 8.54
CA VAL A 60 3.17 -15.07 9.70
C VAL A 60 4.48 -14.45 9.25
N LEU A 61 4.76 -13.24 9.71
CA LEU A 61 6.01 -12.53 9.41
C LEU A 61 7.06 -12.80 10.47
N ARG A 62 8.30 -12.87 10.03
CA ARG A 62 9.47 -12.88 10.92
C ARG A 62 9.84 -11.44 11.32
N GLU A 63 10.68 -11.31 12.32
CA GLU A 63 11.07 -10.04 12.93
C GLU A 63 11.64 -8.99 11.94
N ASN A 64 12.22 -9.43 10.81
CA ASN A 64 12.81 -8.54 9.80
C ASN A 64 12.03 -8.56 8.46
N GLU A 65 10.81 -9.06 8.46
CA GLU A 65 9.98 -9.12 7.26
C GLU A 65 8.92 -8.03 7.30
N VAL A 66 8.71 -7.39 6.15
CA VAL A 66 7.70 -6.36 5.94
C VAL A 66 6.89 -6.72 4.71
N VAL A 67 5.57 -6.60 4.80
CA VAL A 67 4.67 -6.74 3.64
C VAL A 67 4.07 -5.39 3.31
N ILE A 68 4.21 -5.00 2.06
CA ILE A 68 3.54 -3.83 1.50
C ILE A 68 2.42 -4.33 0.59
N VAL A 69 1.20 -3.98 0.93
CA VAL A 69 0.03 -4.27 0.10
C VAL A 69 -0.25 -3.05 -0.77
N ASP A 70 0.15 -3.12 -2.04
CA ASP A 70 -0.15 -2.09 -3.03
C ASP A 70 -1.61 -2.25 -3.50
N THR A 71 -2.41 -1.26 -3.22
CA THR A 71 -3.85 -1.24 -3.54
C THR A 71 -4.16 -0.19 -4.58
N GLU A 72 -5.25 -0.37 -5.32
CA GLU A 72 -5.78 0.70 -6.18
C GLU A 72 -6.16 1.92 -5.33
N ALA A 73 -6.13 3.12 -5.92
CA ALA A 73 -6.56 4.34 -5.26
C ALA A 73 -8.04 4.27 -4.88
N GLY A 74 -8.39 4.83 -3.71
CA GLY A 74 -9.76 4.93 -3.26
C GLY A 74 -10.03 4.29 -1.90
N VAL A 75 -11.30 4.25 -1.51
CA VAL A 75 -11.77 3.71 -0.22
C VAL A 75 -12.37 2.30 -0.32
N GLU A 76 -12.45 1.74 -1.51
CA GLU A 76 -13.10 0.45 -1.77
C GLU A 76 -12.42 -0.72 -1.06
N HIS A 77 -11.12 -0.61 -0.83
CA HIS A 77 -10.32 -1.63 -0.13
C HIS A 77 -10.69 -1.76 1.34
N PHE A 78 -11.08 -0.66 1.99
CA PHE A 78 -11.56 -0.66 3.37
C PHE A 78 -12.85 -1.47 3.53
N GLY A 79 -13.72 -1.46 2.52
CA GLY A 79 -14.92 -2.28 2.52
C GLY A 79 -14.66 -3.79 2.34
N ARG A 80 -13.46 -4.16 1.86
CA ARG A 80 -13.06 -5.55 1.64
C ARG A 80 -12.32 -6.18 2.82
N GLY A 81 -11.93 -5.37 3.82
CA GLY A 81 -11.33 -5.81 5.08
C GLY A 81 -9.87 -6.24 5.00
N VAL A 82 -9.14 -5.84 3.94
CA VAL A 82 -7.69 -6.02 3.80
C VAL A 82 -6.94 -5.20 4.86
N ASP A 83 -7.45 -4.02 5.13
CA ASP A 83 -6.96 -3.06 6.12
C ASP A 83 -6.88 -3.61 7.55
N ARG A 84 -7.69 -4.61 7.89
CA ARG A 84 -7.71 -5.20 9.24
C ARG A 84 -6.42 -5.92 9.61
N PHE A 85 -5.72 -6.45 8.61
CA PHE A 85 -4.48 -7.22 8.79
C PHE A 85 -3.23 -6.38 8.63
N ALA A 86 -3.36 -5.11 8.24
CA ALA A 86 -2.24 -4.17 8.18
C ALA A 86 -1.99 -3.53 9.56
N ASP A 87 -0.74 -3.28 9.90
CA ASP A 87 -0.36 -2.56 11.12
C ASP A 87 -0.52 -1.05 10.95
N GLY A 88 -0.49 -0.56 9.72
CA GLY A 88 -0.70 0.85 9.38
C GLY A 88 -1.14 1.04 7.93
N ILE A 89 -1.64 2.22 7.64
CA ILE A 89 -2.11 2.64 6.32
C ILE A 89 -1.21 3.77 5.86
N LEU A 90 -0.52 3.57 4.72
CA LEU A 90 0.27 4.61 4.07
C LEU A 90 -0.49 5.15 2.86
N MET A 91 -0.88 6.40 2.92
CA MET A 91 -1.51 7.08 1.80
C MET A 91 -0.49 7.91 1.04
N VAL A 92 -0.39 7.69 -0.26
CA VAL A 92 0.42 8.50 -1.18
C VAL A 92 -0.51 9.45 -1.93
N ALA A 93 -0.33 10.75 -1.74
CA ALA A 93 -1.24 11.78 -2.20
C ALA A 93 -0.55 12.75 -3.17
N ASP A 94 -0.99 12.77 -4.42
CA ASP A 94 -0.58 13.79 -5.39
C ASP A 94 -1.30 15.12 -5.11
N PRO A 95 -0.75 16.29 -5.53
CA PRO A 95 -1.32 17.59 -5.22
C PRO A 95 -2.63 17.85 -5.99
N SER A 96 -3.73 17.47 -5.37
CA SER A 96 -5.09 17.69 -5.88
C SER A 96 -6.08 17.87 -4.72
N TYR A 97 -7.19 18.56 -5.00
CA TYR A 97 -8.27 18.71 -4.03
C TYR A 97 -8.90 17.38 -3.64
N GLU A 98 -9.04 16.48 -4.60
CA GLU A 98 -9.56 15.12 -4.42
C GLU A 98 -8.68 14.31 -3.46
N SER A 99 -7.36 14.40 -3.60
CA SER A 99 -6.42 13.75 -2.69
C SER A 99 -6.57 14.25 -1.26
N ILE A 100 -6.72 15.57 -1.06
CA ILE A 100 -6.94 16.17 0.27
C ILE A 100 -8.24 15.66 0.89
N GLN A 101 -9.33 15.60 0.13
CA GLN A 101 -10.60 15.06 0.61
C GLN A 101 -10.51 13.58 0.96
N LEU A 102 -9.74 12.81 0.17
CA LEU A 102 -9.54 11.40 0.40
C LEU A 102 -8.70 11.14 1.67
N ILE A 103 -7.69 11.97 1.94
CA ILE A 103 -6.92 11.91 3.20
C ILE A 103 -7.85 12.03 4.41
N GLY A 104 -8.77 13.01 4.41
CA GLY A 104 -9.74 13.17 5.49
C GLY A 104 -10.58 11.92 5.71
N LYS A 105 -11.15 11.37 4.64
CA LYS A 105 -11.97 10.14 4.71
C LYS A 105 -11.18 8.94 5.22
N ILE A 106 -9.98 8.71 4.70
CA ILE A 106 -9.15 7.57 5.11
C ILE A 106 -8.70 7.73 6.56
N SER A 107 -8.39 8.95 7.01
CA SER A 107 -8.04 9.22 8.40
C SER A 107 -9.20 8.90 9.36
N GLU A 108 -10.44 9.22 9.00
CA GLU A 108 -11.62 8.83 9.79
C GLU A 108 -11.83 7.32 9.81
N MET A 109 -11.65 6.67 8.68
CA MET A 109 -11.74 5.20 8.59
C MET A 109 -10.62 4.53 9.42
N GLY A 110 -9.39 5.03 9.36
CA GLY A 110 -8.28 4.56 10.20
C GLY A 110 -8.61 4.63 11.69
N LYS A 111 -9.20 5.73 12.16
CA LYS A 111 -9.70 5.85 13.55
C LYS A 111 -10.74 4.80 13.88
N THR A 112 -11.67 4.50 12.97
CA THR A 112 -12.71 3.50 13.16
C THR A 112 -12.14 2.08 13.29
N PHE A 113 -11.05 1.79 12.56
CA PHE A 113 -10.37 0.48 12.59
C PHE A 113 -9.20 0.42 13.58
N GLU A 114 -8.97 1.50 14.34
CA GLU A 114 -7.85 1.64 15.28
C GLU A 114 -6.49 1.42 14.60
N LYS A 115 -6.36 1.91 13.34
CA LYS A 115 -5.13 1.81 12.54
C LYS A 115 -4.51 3.19 12.35
N PRO A 116 -3.19 3.35 12.55
CA PRO A 116 -2.51 4.59 12.25
C PRO A 116 -2.55 4.85 10.73
N VAL A 117 -2.78 6.11 10.37
CA VAL A 117 -2.75 6.56 8.97
C VAL A 117 -1.58 7.52 8.82
N PHE A 118 -0.74 7.24 7.85
CA PHE A 118 0.40 8.04 7.45
C PHE A 118 0.19 8.60 6.06
N VAL A 119 0.68 9.80 5.81
CA VAL A 119 0.54 10.47 4.52
C VAL A 119 1.92 10.84 3.97
N VAL A 120 2.16 10.50 2.72
CA VAL A 120 3.27 11.01 1.93
C VAL A 120 2.72 11.92 0.84
N LEU A 121 3.16 13.17 0.82
CA LEU A 121 2.83 14.08 -0.26
C LEU A 121 3.73 13.77 -1.46
N ASN A 122 3.15 13.35 -2.56
CA ASN A 122 3.87 12.86 -3.72
C ASN A 122 3.79 13.86 -4.87
N LYS A 123 4.90 14.06 -5.58
CA LYS A 123 5.00 15.01 -6.71
C LYS A 123 4.56 16.44 -6.35
N ALA A 124 4.81 16.87 -5.13
CA ALA A 124 4.43 18.18 -4.64
C ALA A 124 5.68 19.06 -4.47
N ASP A 125 5.71 20.22 -5.12
CA ASP A 125 6.73 21.23 -4.86
C ASP A 125 6.50 21.91 -3.48
N ALA A 126 7.44 22.72 -3.03
CA ALA A 126 7.38 23.34 -1.70
C ALA A 126 6.11 24.20 -1.48
N GLN A 127 5.62 24.87 -2.51
CA GLN A 127 4.40 25.69 -2.42
C GLN A 127 3.15 24.80 -2.33
N GLN A 128 3.12 23.74 -3.13
CA GLN A 128 2.03 22.77 -3.12
C GLN A 128 1.97 22.01 -1.78
N GLN A 129 3.13 21.60 -1.24
CA GLN A 129 3.21 20.95 0.08
C GLN A 129 2.62 21.85 1.17
N MET A 130 3.04 23.11 1.22
CA MET A 130 2.52 24.09 2.19
C MET A 130 1.00 24.24 2.07
N LEU A 131 0.47 24.38 0.85
CA LEU A 131 -0.96 24.53 0.62
C LEU A 131 -1.75 23.28 1.00
N MET A 132 -1.23 22.09 0.68
CA MET A 132 -1.86 20.82 1.06
C MET A 132 -1.93 20.70 2.59
N GLU A 133 -0.82 20.94 3.29
CA GLU A 133 -0.75 20.85 4.75
C GLU A 133 -1.66 21.91 5.44
N GLU A 134 -1.76 23.12 4.90
CA GLU A 134 -2.68 24.14 5.42
C GLU A 134 -4.15 23.76 5.26
N THR A 135 -4.46 23.02 4.20
CA THR A 135 -5.84 22.62 3.87
C THR A 135 -6.27 21.33 4.58
N MET A 136 -5.32 20.52 5.02
CA MET A 136 -5.57 19.26 5.71
C MET A 136 -5.92 19.50 7.19
N GLU A 137 -6.93 18.76 7.69
CA GLU A 137 -7.24 18.73 9.13
C GLU A 137 -6.22 17.90 9.94
N ASN A 138 -5.61 16.91 9.31
CA ASN A 138 -4.74 15.91 9.95
C ASN A 138 -3.29 16.00 9.42
N ARG A 139 -2.71 17.22 9.55
CA ARG A 139 -1.34 17.47 9.06
C ARG A 139 -0.26 16.68 9.79
N GLU A 140 -0.52 16.24 11.03
CA GLU A 140 0.37 15.41 11.81
C GLU A 140 0.54 13.99 11.24
N ALA A 141 -0.36 13.58 10.35
CA ALA A 141 -0.22 12.32 9.62
C ALA A 141 0.84 12.38 8.51
N VAL A 142 1.24 13.57 8.08
CA VAL A 142 2.27 13.74 7.04
C VAL A 142 3.62 13.33 7.61
N ILE A 143 4.22 12.30 7.01
CA ILE A 143 5.53 11.77 7.42
C ILE A 143 6.64 12.07 6.43
N GLY A 144 6.31 12.62 5.26
CA GLY A 144 7.28 13.02 4.26
C GLY A 144 6.64 13.54 3.00
N ALA A 145 7.48 14.10 2.14
CA ALA A 145 7.06 14.62 0.85
C ALA A 145 8.13 14.33 -0.21
N LEU A 146 7.67 14.02 -1.41
CA LEU A 146 8.50 13.79 -2.60
C LEU A 146 8.21 14.88 -3.63
N GLN A 147 9.26 15.50 -4.14
CA GLN A 147 9.11 16.49 -5.20
C GLN A 147 8.90 15.81 -6.56
N PRO A 148 8.33 16.55 -7.55
CA PRO A 148 8.29 16.06 -8.91
C PRO A 148 9.71 15.78 -9.44
N ASP A 149 9.92 14.58 -9.94
CA ASP A 149 11.22 14.18 -10.51
C ASP A 149 11.05 13.74 -11.96
N PRO A 150 11.56 14.53 -12.93
CA PRO A 150 11.45 14.21 -14.35
C PRO A 150 12.18 12.91 -14.75
N GLU A 151 13.26 12.54 -14.05
CA GLU A 151 14.01 11.32 -14.34
C GLU A 151 13.20 10.09 -13.96
N ILE A 152 12.63 10.07 -12.73
CA ILE A 152 11.74 9.00 -12.29
C ILE A 152 10.51 8.88 -13.20
N LEU A 153 9.94 10.01 -13.63
CA LEU A 153 8.83 10.00 -14.57
C LEU A 153 9.24 9.35 -15.90
N MET A 154 10.42 9.68 -16.42
CA MET A 154 10.88 9.13 -17.70
C MET A 154 11.24 7.64 -17.62
N GLU A 155 11.86 7.19 -16.52
CA GLU A 155 12.13 5.77 -16.28
C GLU A 155 10.80 4.98 -16.17
N GLY A 156 9.84 5.51 -15.42
CA GLY A 156 8.50 4.91 -15.29
C GLY A 156 7.76 4.81 -16.62
N LEU A 157 7.79 5.85 -17.45
CA LEU A 157 7.16 5.84 -18.78
C LEU A 157 7.77 4.80 -19.75
N LYS A 158 9.05 4.51 -19.57
CA LYS A 158 9.75 3.49 -20.38
C LYS A 158 9.60 2.07 -19.81
N GLY A 159 9.07 1.93 -18.60
CA GLY A 159 9.05 0.66 -17.87
C GLY A 159 10.46 0.20 -17.45
N GLU A 160 11.38 1.14 -17.30
CA GLU A 160 12.75 0.86 -16.85
C GLU A 160 12.78 0.74 -15.32
N LYS A 161 13.76 0.00 -14.80
CA LYS A 161 14.00 -0.10 -13.36
C LYS A 161 14.42 1.25 -12.80
N LEU A 162 13.77 1.70 -11.73
CA LEU A 162 14.22 2.89 -10.99
C LEU A 162 15.58 2.62 -10.37
N THR A 163 16.56 3.45 -10.73
CA THR A 163 17.96 3.34 -10.25
C THR A 163 18.33 4.47 -9.32
N LYS A 164 17.55 5.55 -9.33
CA LYS A 164 17.79 6.74 -8.53
C LYS A 164 17.43 6.48 -7.07
N SER A 165 18.37 6.80 -6.16
CA SER A 165 18.10 6.85 -4.74
C SER A 165 17.44 8.18 -4.38
N LEU A 166 16.41 8.13 -3.55
CA LEU A 166 15.71 9.28 -3.00
C LEU A 166 15.93 9.33 -1.48
N PRO A 167 16.75 10.26 -0.98
CA PRO A 167 16.99 10.37 0.48
C PRO A 167 15.72 10.58 1.30
N GLU A 168 14.71 11.20 0.70
CA GLU A 168 13.39 11.40 1.32
C GLU A 168 12.69 10.08 1.66
N ILE A 169 12.92 9.03 0.87
CA ILE A 169 12.36 7.70 1.14
C ILE A 169 12.95 7.11 2.42
N GLU A 170 14.25 7.29 2.68
CA GLU A 170 14.88 6.84 3.93
C GLU A 170 14.23 7.51 5.12
N THR A 171 13.99 8.83 5.05
CA THR A 171 13.29 9.58 6.10
C THR A 171 11.87 9.08 6.33
N ILE A 172 11.14 8.74 5.27
CA ILE A 172 9.79 8.18 5.34
C ILE A 172 9.82 6.80 6.01
N ILE A 173 10.78 5.95 5.64
CA ILE A 173 10.95 4.62 6.24
C ILE A 173 11.25 4.74 7.72
N ASP A 174 12.18 5.60 8.12
CA ASP A 174 12.52 5.84 9.52
C ASP A 174 11.30 6.32 10.32
N ALA A 175 10.49 7.21 9.74
CA ALA A 175 9.27 7.69 10.38
C ALA A 175 8.21 6.60 10.54
N LEU A 176 8.08 5.68 9.57
CA LEU A 176 7.20 4.52 9.67
C LEU A 176 7.66 3.55 10.76
N GLN A 177 8.93 3.17 10.77
CA GLN A 177 9.50 2.23 11.75
C GLN A 177 9.39 2.69 13.19
N GLN A 178 9.36 4.00 13.44
CA GLN A 178 9.18 4.56 14.79
C GLN A 178 7.73 4.55 15.26
N LYS A 179 6.78 4.36 14.38
CA LYS A 179 5.34 4.55 14.66
C LYS A 179 4.51 3.28 14.50
N ILE A 180 5.06 2.26 13.86
CA ILE A 180 4.52 0.91 13.73
C ILE A 180 5.33 -0.04 14.63
#